data_b1d890fcf4a0970d1456150ca8b9fd5a
#
_entry.id   b1d890fcf4a0970d1456150ca8b9fd5a
#
_cell.length_a   1.000
_cell.length_b   1.000
_cell.length_c   1.000
_cell.angle_alpha   90.00
_cell.angle_beta   90.00
_cell.angle_gamma   90.00
#
_symmetry.space_group_name_H-M   'P 1'
#
loop_
_entity.id
_entity.type
_entity.pdbx_description
1 polymer ?
#
loop_
_entity_poly.entity_id
_entity_poly.type
_entity_poly.pdbx_seq_one_letter_code
_entity_poly.pdbx_strand_id
1 'polypeptide(L)'
;MREEIMESTEEDFVRSLSHCVNWQARGGKSGAVFYATEDDRFILKQMPRLEVQIGYKNSQNNTEKKLDLLVMENLFYGRKMAQVFDLKGSLRNRNVKTDSGKESCEVVLLDENLLKLIHDNPLYIRSHCKAILRAAIHSDAYFLSSHLIIDYSLLVGRDDATDQLVVGIIGKMPTVVSPELYRARFCEAMDKYFLMVPDHWTGLGINC
;
A
#
# COMPACT_ATOMS: atom_id res chain seq x y z
N MET A 1 13.02 1.44 19.54
CA MET A 1 11.82 1.80 18.72
C MET A 1 11.98 1.44 17.26
N ARG A 2 13.07 1.85 16.53
CA ARG A 2 13.28 1.39 15.14
C ARG A 2 13.63 -0.09 15.05
N GLU A 3 14.49 -0.59 15.92
CA GLU A 3 14.87 -2.00 16.00
C GLU A 3 13.70 -2.94 16.31
N GLU A 4 12.74 -2.48 17.12
CA GLU A 4 11.53 -3.24 17.46
C GLU A 4 10.50 -3.27 16.31
N ILE A 5 10.45 -2.21 15.48
CA ILE A 5 9.45 -2.08 14.42
C ILE A 5 9.97 -2.66 13.10
N MET A 6 11.27 -2.48 12.81
CA MET A 6 11.84 -2.80 11.49
C MET A 6 12.80 -4.01 11.53
N GLU A 7 12.97 -4.65 12.66
CA GLU A 7 13.87 -5.80 12.86
C GLU A 7 15.27 -5.57 12.26
N SER A 8 15.78 -4.32 12.38
CA SER A 8 17.08 -3.95 11.82
C SER A 8 17.81 -2.95 12.70
N THR A 9 19.14 -3.05 12.74
CA THR A 9 19.98 -2.09 13.43
C THR A 9 20.03 -0.76 12.67
N GLU A 10 20.45 0.31 13.38
CA GLU A 10 20.68 1.62 12.74
C GLU A 10 21.76 1.53 11.64
N GLU A 11 22.79 0.71 11.86
CA GLU A 11 23.88 0.50 10.90
C GLU A 11 23.37 -0.19 9.62
N ASP A 12 22.50 -1.19 9.74
CA ASP A 12 21.90 -1.88 8.59
C ASP A 12 21.01 -0.93 7.81
N PHE A 13 20.25 -0.08 8.49
CA PHE A 13 19.40 0.93 7.88
C PHE A 13 20.23 1.94 7.08
N VAL A 14 21.30 2.50 7.69
CA VAL A 14 22.18 3.46 7.02
C VAL A 14 22.91 2.80 5.84
N ARG A 15 23.36 1.55 6.01
CA ARG A 15 24.01 0.78 4.95
C ARG A 15 23.09 0.58 3.75
N SER A 16 21.85 0.16 3.99
CA SER A 16 20.87 -0.02 2.94
C SER A 16 20.60 1.29 2.19
N LEU A 17 20.39 2.40 2.90
CA LEU A 17 20.14 3.71 2.30
C LEU A 17 21.34 4.33 1.57
N SER A 18 22.56 3.86 1.81
CA SER A 18 23.75 4.41 1.16
C SER A 18 23.85 4.03 -0.33
N HIS A 19 23.09 3.03 -0.78
CA HIS A 19 23.08 2.54 -2.15
C HIS A 19 21.65 2.54 -2.69
N CYS A 20 21.29 3.60 -3.41
CA CYS A 20 19.96 3.75 -3.99
C CYS A 20 20.02 3.86 -5.51
N VAL A 21 19.06 3.26 -6.18
CA VAL A 21 18.90 3.32 -7.64
C VAL A 21 17.53 3.93 -7.98
N ASN A 22 17.42 4.51 -9.19
CA ASN A 22 16.14 4.97 -9.69
C ASN A 22 15.15 3.80 -9.79
N TRP A 23 13.97 3.97 -9.19
CA TRP A 23 12.93 2.95 -9.19
C TRP A 23 11.68 3.48 -9.88
N GLN A 24 11.16 2.71 -10.82
CA GLN A 24 9.90 3.03 -11.48
C GLN A 24 8.75 2.33 -10.77
N ALA A 25 7.91 3.11 -10.07
CA ALA A 25 6.71 2.57 -9.44
C ALA A 25 5.80 1.95 -10.51
N ARG A 26 5.46 0.68 -10.34
CA ARG A 26 4.49 0.00 -11.20
C ARG A 26 3.10 0.57 -10.91
N GLY A 27 2.45 1.18 -11.89
CA GLY A 27 1.04 1.58 -11.83
C GLY A 27 0.72 3.00 -11.33
N GLY A 28 1.68 3.82 -10.96
CA GLY A 28 1.42 5.19 -10.48
C GLY A 28 1.47 6.27 -11.56
N LYS A 29 0.40 7.05 -11.75
CA LYS A 29 0.38 8.25 -12.61
C LYS A 29 0.84 9.53 -11.90
N SER A 30 1.56 9.43 -10.78
CA SER A 30 1.77 10.57 -9.88
C SER A 30 2.85 11.56 -10.30
N GLY A 31 3.69 11.22 -11.30
CA GLY A 31 4.86 12.03 -11.64
C GLY A 31 5.90 12.16 -10.51
N ALA A 32 5.72 11.48 -9.38
CA ALA A 32 6.68 11.46 -8.29
C ALA A 32 7.91 10.62 -8.68
N VAL A 33 9.09 11.08 -8.29
CA VAL A 33 10.33 10.34 -8.45
C VAL A 33 10.50 9.41 -7.26
N PHE A 34 10.84 8.16 -7.55
CA PHE A 34 11.11 7.15 -6.54
C PHE A 34 12.52 6.57 -6.73
N TYR A 35 13.08 6.13 -5.63
CA TYR A 35 14.32 5.37 -5.58
C TYR A 35 14.06 4.11 -4.76
N ALA A 36 14.81 3.05 -5.02
CA ALA A 36 14.87 1.87 -4.17
C ALA A 36 16.29 1.64 -3.70
N THR A 37 16.45 1.07 -2.53
CA THR A 37 17.76 0.57 -2.10
C THR A 37 18.15 -0.65 -2.93
N GLU A 38 19.45 -0.88 -3.13
CA GLU A 38 19.94 -2.01 -3.95
C GLU A 38 19.57 -3.38 -3.37
N ASP A 39 19.33 -3.45 -2.06
CA ASP A 39 18.83 -4.64 -1.37
C ASP A 39 17.31 -4.79 -1.42
N ASP A 40 16.60 -3.91 -2.15
CA ASP A 40 15.14 -3.86 -2.27
C ASP A 40 14.36 -3.67 -0.94
N ARG A 41 15.05 -3.31 0.15
CA ARG A 41 14.43 -3.21 1.48
C ARG A 41 13.61 -1.94 1.66
N PHE A 42 14.10 -0.81 1.13
CA PHE A 42 13.45 0.49 1.27
C PHE A 42 13.14 1.13 -0.08
N ILE A 43 12.03 1.85 -0.09
CA ILE A 43 11.61 2.70 -1.20
C ILE A 43 11.62 4.14 -0.71
N LEU A 44 12.26 5.02 -1.45
CA LEU A 44 12.32 6.44 -1.16
C LEU A 44 11.47 7.20 -2.16
N LYS A 45 10.53 8.01 -1.65
CA LYS A 45 9.68 8.88 -2.46
C LYS A 45 10.19 10.32 -2.33
N GLN A 46 10.46 10.96 -3.45
CA GLN A 46 10.69 12.40 -3.46
C GLN A 46 9.39 13.14 -3.14
N MET A 47 9.43 13.94 -2.08
CA MET A 47 8.29 14.71 -1.63
C MET A 47 8.20 16.04 -2.37
N PRO A 48 7.07 16.37 -3.03
CA PRO A 48 6.86 17.72 -3.57
C PRO A 48 6.80 18.75 -2.44
N ARG A 49 7.22 19.98 -2.71
CA ARG A 49 7.24 21.07 -1.71
C ARG A 49 5.89 21.29 -0.99
N LEU A 50 4.77 21.09 -1.69
CA LEU A 50 3.45 21.19 -1.10
C LEU A 50 3.19 20.09 -0.06
N GLU A 51 3.77 18.90 -0.24
CA GLU A 51 3.68 17.79 0.71
C GLU A 51 4.48 18.06 1.98
N VAL A 52 5.61 18.68 1.87
CA VAL A 52 6.49 19.02 3.00
C VAL A 52 5.86 20.11 3.89
N GLN A 53 5.16 21.08 3.30
CA GLN A 53 4.56 22.19 4.04
C GLN A 53 3.44 21.82 5.01
N ILE A 54 2.78 20.67 4.78
CA ILE A 54 1.73 20.19 5.68
C ILE A 54 2.34 19.57 6.95
N GLY A 55 3.56 19.00 6.87
CA GLY A 55 4.26 18.38 8.00
C GLY A 55 5.12 19.33 8.84
N TYR A 56 5.57 20.45 8.29
CA TYR A 56 6.53 21.34 8.93
C TYR A 56 6.18 22.82 8.72
N LYS A 57 5.56 23.43 9.72
CA LYS A 57 5.59 24.88 9.89
C LYS A 57 6.97 25.24 10.44
N ASN A 58 7.84 25.73 9.63
CA ASN A 58 9.08 26.48 9.84
C ASN A 58 10.29 25.88 9.12
N SER A 59 10.69 26.50 8.04
CA SER A 59 12.12 26.81 7.83
C SER A 59 12.28 27.91 6.80
N GLN A 60 13.00 28.92 7.27
CA GLN A 60 13.43 30.09 6.53
C GLN A 60 14.41 29.69 5.44
N ASN A 61 14.32 30.43 4.33
CA ASN A 61 15.27 30.68 3.26
C ASN A 61 16.63 29.99 3.39
N ASN A 62 16.84 28.96 2.59
CA ASN A 62 18.17 28.55 2.15
C ASN A 62 18.11 28.19 0.67
N THR A 63 19.01 28.75 -0.12
CA THR A 63 19.14 28.63 -1.58
C THR A 63 19.66 27.27 -2.06
N GLU A 64 19.90 26.33 -1.17
CA GLU A 64 20.27 24.97 -1.52
C GLU A 64 19.06 24.18 -1.97
N LYS A 65 19.17 23.44 -3.07
CA LYS A 65 18.14 22.48 -3.50
C LYS A 65 18.05 21.37 -2.48
N LYS A 66 17.26 21.57 -1.43
CA LYS A 66 16.92 20.49 -0.50
C LYS A 66 15.98 19.53 -1.19
N LEU A 67 16.37 18.28 -1.19
CA LEU A 67 15.58 17.15 -1.63
C LEU A 67 14.95 16.52 -0.39
N ASP A 68 13.64 16.66 -0.27
CA ASP A 68 12.90 16.01 0.82
C ASP A 68 12.51 14.60 0.36
N LEU A 69 12.95 13.59 1.10
CA LEU A 69 12.68 12.19 0.81
C LEU A 69 11.90 11.56 1.95
N LEU A 70 10.84 10.83 1.60
CA LEU A 70 10.15 9.92 2.51
C LEU A 70 10.71 8.52 2.30
N VAL A 71 11.30 7.95 3.34
CA VAL A 71 11.76 6.56 3.35
C VAL A 71 10.63 5.67 3.84
N MET A 72 10.32 4.67 3.05
CA MET A 72 9.27 3.68 3.33
C MET A 72 9.88 2.29 3.26
N GLU A 73 9.46 1.38 4.12
CA GLU A 73 9.77 -0.02 3.97
C GLU A 73 9.08 -0.58 2.71
N ASN A 74 9.79 -1.42 1.95
CA ASN A 74 9.18 -2.12 0.83
C ASN A 74 8.26 -3.23 1.37
N LEU A 75 6.96 -3.04 1.21
CA LEU A 75 5.93 -3.98 1.68
C LEU A 75 6.16 -5.43 1.21
N PHE A 76 6.79 -5.59 0.06
CA PHE A 76 7.04 -6.89 -0.57
C PHE A 76 8.49 -7.37 -0.45
N TYR A 77 9.26 -6.76 0.47
CA TYR A 77 10.66 -7.16 0.70
C TYR A 77 10.78 -8.66 1.02
N GLY A 78 11.69 -9.33 0.30
CA GLY A 78 11.95 -10.75 0.47
C GLY A 78 10.82 -11.69 0.02
N ARG A 79 9.79 -11.17 -0.67
CA ARG A 79 8.61 -11.93 -1.10
C ARG A 79 8.40 -11.83 -2.61
N LYS A 80 7.89 -12.90 -3.19
CA LYS A 80 7.47 -12.92 -4.60
C LYS A 80 5.94 -12.87 -4.68
N MET A 81 5.41 -11.79 -5.21
CA MET A 81 3.97 -11.62 -5.34
C MET A 81 3.46 -12.28 -6.61
N ALA A 82 2.50 -13.20 -6.48
CA ALA A 82 1.76 -13.78 -7.61
C ALA A 82 0.82 -12.74 -8.24
N GLN A 83 0.21 -11.90 -7.42
CA GLN A 83 -0.70 -10.81 -7.83
C GLN A 83 -0.55 -9.62 -6.91
N VAL A 84 -0.69 -8.42 -7.48
CA VAL A 84 -0.68 -7.16 -6.71
C VAL A 84 -1.90 -6.32 -7.09
N PHE A 85 -2.58 -5.77 -6.09
CA PHE A 85 -3.75 -4.92 -6.25
C PHE A 85 -3.53 -3.57 -5.58
N ASP A 86 -3.93 -2.49 -6.26
CA ASP A 86 -4.05 -1.13 -5.71
C ASP A 86 -5.54 -0.82 -5.57
N LEU A 87 -6.06 -0.77 -4.35
CA LEU A 87 -7.50 -0.69 -4.07
C LEU A 87 -7.86 0.66 -3.44
N LYS A 88 -8.80 1.38 -4.06
CA LYS A 88 -9.27 2.70 -3.60
C LYS A 88 -10.74 2.70 -3.15
N GLY A 89 -11.42 1.59 -3.23
CA GLY A 89 -12.85 1.52 -2.96
C GLY A 89 -13.69 2.29 -3.99
N SER A 90 -13.24 2.36 -5.23
CA SER A 90 -13.92 3.03 -6.34
C SER A 90 -13.87 2.17 -7.57
N LEU A 91 -14.93 2.18 -8.38
CA LEU A 91 -14.96 1.42 -9.64
C LEU A 91 -14.68 2.29 -10.87
N ARG A 92 -14.81 3.62 -10.72
CA ARG A 92 -14.63 4.53 -11.85
C ARG A 92 -13.19 4.53 -12.34
N ASN A 93 -12.97 4.04 -13.57
CA ASN A 93 -11.65 3.92 -14.21
C ASN A 93 -10.65 3.06 -13.40
N ARG A 94 -11.15 2.04 -12.70
CA ARG A 94 -10.36 1.14 -11.85
C ARG A 94 -10.31 -0.28 -12.41
N ASN A 95 -10.09 -0.38 -13.73
CA ASN A 95 -9.92 -1.65 -14.44
C ASN A 95 -8.68 -1.59 -15.34
N VAL A 96 -7.82 -2.56 -15.24
CA VAL A 96 -6.69 -2.77 -16.14
C VAL A 96 -7.04 -3.90 -17.10
N LYS A 97 -6.88 -3.66 -18.40
CA LYS A 97 -6.96 -4.72 -19.39
C LYS A 97 -5.67 -5.53 -19.32
N THR A 98 -5.78 -6.78 -18.95
CA THR A 98 -4.67 -7.72 -19.02
C THR A 98 -4.67 -8.33 -20.42
N ASP A 99 -3.69 -7.93 -21.23
CA ASP A 99 -3.45 -8.63 -22.50
C ASP A 99 -2.92 -10.03 -22.18
N SER A 100 -3.43 -11.03 -22.90
CA SER A 100 -3.15 -12.47 -22.70
C SER A 100 -1.68 -12.92 -22.88
N GLY A 101 -0.73 -11.98 -22.89
CA GLY A 101 0.70 -12.23 -23.06
C GLY A 101 1.62 -11.64 -21.99
N LYS A 102 1.09 -10.90 -21.01
CA LYS A 102 1.89 -10.43 -19.86
C LYS A 102 1.58 -11.26 -18.64
N GLU A 103 2.61 -11.76 -17.97
CA GLU A 103 2.46 -12.45 -16.69
C GLU A 103 1.71 -11.53 -15.70
N SER A 104 0.73 -12.06 -15.00
CA SER A 104 -0.12 -11.31 -14.08
C SER A 104 0.67 -10.63 -12.93
N CYS A 105 1.90 -11.06 -12.68
CA CYS A 105 2.79 -10.51 -11.67
C CYS A 105 3.44 -9.17 -12.07
N GLU A 106 3.41 -8.79 -13.36
CA GLU A 106 3.99 -7.52 -13.83
C GLU A 106 3.01 -6.34 -13.79
N VAL A 107 1.72 -6.61 -13.63
CA VAL A 107 0.66 -5.61 -13.71
C VAL A 107 -0.02 -5.44 -12.36
N VAL A 108 -0.07 -4.19 -11.87
CA VAL A 108 -0.85 -3.87 -10.68
C VAL A 108 -2.33 -3.79 -11.07
N LEU A 109 -3.12 -4.68 -10.49
CA LEU A 109 -4.56 -4.80 -10.71
C LEU A 109 -5.33 -3.77 -9.85
N LEU A 110 -6.55 -3.47 -10.24
CA LEU A 110 -7.36 -2.43 -9.61
C LEU A 110 -8.68 -3.01 -9.09
N ASP A 111 -9.51 -2.17 -8.48
CA ASP A 111 -10.75 -2.59 -7.80
C ASP A 111 -11.68 -3.46 -8.66
N GLU A 112 -11.94 -3.10 -9.94
CA GLU A 112 -12.78 -3.92 -10.81
C GLU A 112 -12.16 -5.27 -11.16
N ASN A 113 -10.82 -5.33 -11.26
CA ASN A 113 -10.12 -6.59 -11.49
C ASN A 113 -10.28 -7.51 -10.29
N LEU A 114 -10.14 -6.96 -9.06
CA LEU A 114 -10.36 -7.72 -7.84
C LEU A 114 -11.80 -8.26 -7.78
N LEU A 115 -12.80 -7.41 -8.02
CA LEU A 115 -14.21 -7.83 -7.95
C LEU A 115 -14.56 -8.94 -8.95
N LYS A 116 -13.95 -8.93 -10.13
CA LYS A 116 -14.10 -10.03 -11.10
C LYS A 116 -13.48 -11.32 -10.58
N LEU A 117 -12.30 -11.21 -9.96
CA LEU A 117 -11.61 -12.38 -9.38
C LEU A 117 -12.36 -12.97 -8.20
N ILE A 118 -12.85 -12.14 -7.27
CA ILE A 118 -13.55 -12.65 -6.07
C ILE A 118 -14.94 -13.21 -6.37
N HIS A 119 -15.54 -12.90 -7.52
CA HIS A 119 -16.77 -13.54 -7.96
C HIS A 119 -16.57 -15.05 -8.14
N ASP A 120 -15.44 -15.45 -8.72
CA ASP A 120 -15.12 -16.85 -9.00
C ASP A 120 -14.23 -17.47 -7.91
N ASN A 121 -13.38 -16.66 -7.28
CA ASN A 121 -12.41 -17.04 -6.25
C ASN A 121 -12.38 -16.01 -5.11
N PRO A 122 -13.29 -16.04 -4.15
CA PRO A 122 -13.34 -15.08 -3.06
C PRO A 122 -12.06 -15.09 -2.22
N LEU A 123 -11.60 -13.90 -1.84
CA LEU A 123 -10.51 -13.75 -0.87
C LEU A 123 -11.05 -13.97 0.55
N TYR A 124 -10.96 -15.21 0.99
CA TYR A 124 -11.36 -15.58 2.34
C TYR A 124 -10.22 -15.36 3.33
N ILE A 125 -10.52 -14.69 4.42
CA ILE A 125 -9.62 -14.54 5.56
C ILE A 125 -10.29 -15.01 6.83
N ARG A 126 -9.52 -15.48 7.81
CA ARG A 126 -10.07 -15.90 9.10
C ARG A 126 -10.74 -14.74 9.81
N SER A 127 -11.76 -15.03 10.61
CA SER A 127 -12.53 -14.04 11.36
C SER A 127 -11.63 -13.14 12.22
N HIS A 128 -10.65 -13.72 12.90
CA HIS A 128 -9.66 -12.99 13.71
C HIS A 128 -8.81 -12.04 12.85
N CYS A 129 -8.25 -12.53 11.73
CA CYS A 129 -7.45 -11.73 10.79
C CYS A 129 -8.29 -10.60 10.19
N LYS A 130 -9.56 -10.86 9.85
CA LYS A 130 -10.48 -9.82 9.35
C LYS A 130 -10.71 -8.74 10.40
N ALA A 131 -10.90 -9.11 11.66
CA ALA A 131 -11.10 -8.15 12.73
C ALA A 131 -9.88 -7.22 12.92
N ILE A 132 -8.67 -7.80 12.90
CA ILE A 132 -7.41 -7.04 12.99
C ILE A 132 -7.24 -6.13 11.77
N LEU A 133 -7.36 -6.68 10.56
CA LEU A 133 -7.22 -5.93 9.31
C LEU A 133 -8.22 -4.77 9.25
N ARG A 134 -9.48 -5.01 9.60
CA ARG A 134 -10.51 -3.99 9.66
C ARG A 134 -10.15 -2.88 10.66
N ALA A 135 -9.75 -3.25 11.87
CA ALA A 135 -9.37 -2.28 12.90
C ALA A 135 -8.16 -1.42 12.45
N ALA A 136 -7.14 -2.03 11.86
CA ALA A 136 -5.96 -1.34 11.32
C ALA A 136 -6.36 -0.37 10.20
N ILE A 137 -7.07 -0.84 9.18
CA ILE A 137 -7.52 0.01 8.06
C ILE A 137 -8.35 1.20 8.55
N HIS A 138 -9.30 0.98 9.46
CA HIS A 138 -10.14 2.06 9.97
C HIS A 138 -9.35 3.07 10.80
N SER A 139 -8.39 2.62 11.61
CA SER A 139 -7.50 3.48 12.40
C SER A 139 -6.62 4.35 11.50
N ASP A 140 -5.95 3.73 10.53
CA ASP A 140 -5.06 4.43 9.62
C ASP A 140 -5.81 5.40 8.71
N ALA A 141 -6.97 4.99 8.18
CA ALA A 141 -7.81 5.86 7.37
C ALA A 141 -8.37 7.05 8.19
N TYR A 142 -8.65 6.85 9.48
CA TYR A 142 -9.02 7.93 10.39
C TYR A 142 -7.85 8.91 10.58
N PHE A 143 -6.67 8.41 10.87
CA PHE A 143 -5.46 9.23 10.98
C PHE A 143 -5.22 10.05 9.71
N LEU A 144 -5.24 9.42 8.55
CA LEU A 144 -5.03 10.09 7.27
C LEU A 144 -6.09 11.17 7.02
N SER A 145 -7.37 10.90 7.28
CA SER A 145 -8.44 11.88 7.11
C SER A 145 -8.33 13.06 8.07
N SER A 146 -7.90 12.85 9.32
CA SER A 146 -7.67 13.91 10.30
C SER A 146 -6.51 14.85 9.90
N HIS A 147 -5.60 14.37 9.05
CA HIS A 147 -4.50 15.14 8.47
C HIS A 147 -4.79 15.64 7.05
N LEU A 148 -6.06 15.60 6.63
CA LEU A 148 -6.53 16.03 5.30
C LEU A 148 -5.87 15.27 4.14
N ILE A 149 -5.42 14.05 4.39
CA ILE A 149 -4.84 13.17 3.37
C ILE A 149 -5.95 12.33 2.74
N ILE A 150 -6.00 12.33 1.43
CA ILE A 150 -6.93 11.54 0.61
C ILE A 150 -6.17 10.85 -0.53
N ASP A 151 -6.89 10.13 -1.38
CA ASP A 151 -6.36 9.41 -2.55
C ASP A 151 -5.34 8.31 -2.18
N TYR A 152 -5.36 7.85 -0.93
CA TYR A 152 -4.62 6.68 -0.52
C TYR A 152 -5.28 5.39 -1.04
N SER A 153 -4.50 4.34 -1.11
CA SER A 153 -4.92 3.02 -1.57
C SER A 153 -4.51 1.95 -0.56
N LEU A 154 -5.23 0.84 -0.53
CA LEU A 154 -4.73 -0.38 0.06
C LEU A 154 -3.95 -1.15 -1.02
N LEU A 155 -2.65 -1.27 -0.85
CA LEU A 155 -1.82 -2.16 -1.65
C LEU A 155 -1.96 -3.56 -1.07
N VAL A 156 -2.32 -4.53 -1.91
CA VAL A 156 -2.51 -5.92 -1.51
C VAL A 156 -1.66 -6.79 -2.42
N GLY A 157 -0.77 -7.58 -1.84
CA GLY A 157 -0.01 -8.60 -2.54
C GLY A 157 -0.45 -9.99 -2.08
N ARG A 158 -0.55 -10.93 -3.03
CA ARG A 158 -0.68 -12.36 -2.74
C ARG A 158 0.68 -13.00 -2.92
N ASP A 159 1.25 -13.51 -1.84
CA ASP A 159 2.54 -14.17 -1.84
C ASP A 159 2.45 -15.53 -2.55
N ASP A 160 3.31 -15.76 -3.54
CA ASP A 160 3.30 -16.97 -4.38
C ASP A 160 3.72 -18.23 -3.59
N ALA A 161 4.61 -18.08 -2.61
CA ALA A 161 5.15 -19.20 -1.85
C ALA A 161 4.25 -19.66 -0.70
N THR A 162 3.61 -18.69 -0.02
CA THR A 162 2.85 -18.94 1.21
C THR A 162 1.34 -18.83 1.03
N ASP A 163 0.88 -18.34 -0.12
CA ASP A 163 -0.52 -17.99 -0.40
C ASP A 163 -1.12 -16.97 0.60
N GLN A 164 -0.26 -16.23 1.31
CA GLN A 164 -0.66 -15.22 2.28
C GLN A 164 -0.90 -13.87 1.61
N LEU A 165 -1.78 -13.08 2.20
CA LEU A 165 -1.98 -11.69 1.81
C LEU A 165 -1.04 -10.78 2.59
N VAL A 166 -0.31 -9.94 1.86
CA VAL A 166 0.51 -8.85 2.40
C VAL A 166 -0.19 -7.54 2.07
N VAL A 167 -0.49 -6.74 3.08
CA VAL A 167 -1.30 -5.52 2.90
C VAL A 167 -0.65 -4.31 3.54
N GLY A 168 -0.82 -3.15 2.92
CA GLY A 168 -0.37 -1.87 3.47
C GLY A 168 -1.06 -0.70 2.80
N ILE A 169 -1.26 0.39 3.55
CA ILE A 169 -1.80 1.62 2.98
C ILE A 169 -0.66 2.42 2.35
N ILE A 170 -0.86 2.77 1.07
CA ILE A 170 0.01 3.69 0.34
C ILE A 170 -0.72 5.01 0.12
N GLY A 171 -0.06 6.13 0.40
CA GLY A 171 -0.69 7.43 0.37
C GLY A 171 -0.31 8.30 -0.83
N LYS A 172 -1.25 9.15 -1.24
CA LYS A 172 -1.01 10.28 -2.13
C LYS A 172 -1.78 11.49 -1.63
N MET A 173 -1.24 12.66 -1.89
CA MET A 173 -1.66 13.93 -1.29
C MET A 173 -2.93 14.61 -1.84
N PRO A 174 -3.31 15.74 -1.20
CA PRO A 174 -4.67 16.21 -1.10
C PRO A 174 -5.21 16.78 -2.42
N THR A 175 -6.47 16.54 -2.66
CA THR A 175 -7.31 17.21 -3.64
C THR A 175 -8.63 17.62 -2.98
N VAL A 176 -9.43 18.45 -3.67
CA VAL A 176 -10.61 19.18 -3.23
C VAL A 176 -11.81 18.32 -2.74
N VAL A 177 -11.61 17.08 -2.37
CA VAL A 177 -12.67 16.16 -1.92
C VAL A 177 -12.66 16.08 -0.38
N SER A 178 -13.83 15.95 0.25
CA SER A 178 -13.93 15.76 1.70
C SER A 178 -13.18 14.50 2.14
N PRO A 179 -12.21 14.63 3.08
CA PRO A 179 -11.47 13.47 3.60
C PRO A 179 -12.39 12.45 4.29
N GLU A 180 -13.47 12.89 4.93
CA GLU A 180 -14.42 12.03 5.63
C GLU A 180 -15.22 11.17 4.65
N LEU A 181 -15.68 11.75 3.54
CA LEU A 181 -16.39 11.01 2.49
C LEU A 181 -15.47 9.99 1.81
N TYR A 182 -14.20 10.39 1.58
CA TYR A 182 -13.21 9.47 1.03
C TYR A 182 -12.98 8.28 1.97
N ARG A 183 -12.75 8.56 3.25
CA ARG A 183 -12.56 7.55 4.29
C ARG A 183 -13.74 6.59 4.39
N ALA A 184 -14.96 7.12 4.46
CA ALA A 184 -16.17 6.31 4.59
C ALA A 184 -16.29 5.31 3.43
N ARG A 185 -16.16 5.80 2.19
CA ARG A 185 -16.19 4.95 0.98
C ARG A 185 -15.08 3.90 0.98
N PHE A 186 -13.85 4.31 1.32
CA PHE A 186 -12.69 3.42 1.35
C PHE A 186 -12.88 2.29 2.36
N CYS A 187 -13.22 2.61 3.61
CA CYS A 187 -13.43 1.62 4.66
C CYS A 187 -14.58 0.66 4.31
N GLU A 188 -15.70 1.19 3.81
CA GLU A 188 -16.84 0.35 3.39
C GLU A 188 -16.45 -0.64 2.27
N ALA A 189 -15.66 -0.20 1.31
CA ALA A 189 -15.20 -1.07 0.24
C ALA A 189 -14.25 -2.16 0.74
N MET A 190 -13.29 -1.80 1.60
CA MET A 190 -12.35 -2.77 2.18
C MET A 190 -13.07 -3.82 3.03
N ASP A 191 -14.09 -3.44 3.78
CA ASP A 191 -14.94 -4.38 4.54
C ASP A 191 -15.63 -5.42 3.64
N LYS A 192 -15.95 -5.05 2.38
CA LYS A 192 -16.60 -5.91 1.39
C LYS A 192 -15.65 -6.78 0.57
N TYR A 193 -14.42 -6.30 0.34
CA TYR A 193 -13.46 -7.00 -0.51
C TYR A 193 -12.88 -8.25 0.15
N PHE A 194 -12.76 -8.26 1.47
CA PHE A 194 -12.25 -9.39 2.23
C PHE A 194 -13.39 -10.12 2.94
N LEU A 195 -13.65 -11.35 2.55
CA LEU A 195 -14.72 -12.16 3.12
C LEU A 195 -14.19 -13.01 4.28
N MET A 196 -15.05 -13.30 5.25
CA MET A 196 -14.71 -14.27 6.30
C MET A 196 -14.86 -15.69 5.75
N VAL A 197 -13.96 -16.58 6.19
CA VAL A 197 -14.13 -18.01 6.00
C VAL A 197 -15.46 -18.42 6.64
N PRO A 198 -16.36 -19.14 5.92
CA PRO A 198 -17.58 -19.65 6.49
C PRO A 198 -17.31 -20.56 7.69
N ASP A 199 -18.11 -20.47 8.76
CA ASP A 199 -17.90 -21.22 10.01
C ASP A 199 -17.78 -22.73 9.81
N HIS A 200 -18.51 -23.28 8.83
CA HIS A 200 -18.45 -24.71 8.52
C HIS A 200 -17.15 -25.17 7.83
N TRP A 201 -16.30 -24.24 7.41
CA TRP A 201 -14.99 -24.53 6.83
C TRP A 201 -13.85 -24.51 7.87
N THR A 202 -14.09 -24.01 9.06
CA THR A 202 -13.06 -23.88 10.11
C THR A 202 -12.52 -25.23 10.60
N GLY A 203 -13.25 -26.33 10.36
CA GLY A 203 -12.82 -27.71 10.66
C GLY A 203 -11.88 -28.34 9.62
N LEU A 204 -11.60 -27.70 8.49
CA LEU A 204 -10.83 -28.27 7.38
C LEU A 204 -9.32 -27.97 7.44
N GLY A 205 -8.81 -27.48 8.58
CA GLY A 205 -7.36 -27.33 8.79
C GLY A 205 -6.66 -26.30 7.88
N ILE A 206 -7.40 -25.28 7.41
CA ILE A 206 -6.82 -24.17 6.63
C ILE A 206 -5.89 -23.37 7.56
N ASN A 207 -4.59 -23.57 7.40
CA ASN A 207 -3.57 -22.80 8.10
C ASN A 207 -3.48 -21.40 7.46
N CYS A 208 -3.63 -20.35 8.27
CA CYS A 208 -3.21 -18.99 7.93
C CYS A 208 -1.84 -18.72 8.52
#